data_b156be637c45a3155a449adeeba6868c
#
_entry.id   b156be637c45a3155a449adeeba6868c
#
_cell.length_a   1.000
_cell.length_b   1.000
_cell.length_c   1.000
_cell.angle_alpha   90.00
_cell.angle_beta   90.00
_cell.angle_gamma   90.00
#
_symmetry.space_group_name_H-M   'P 1'
#
loop_
_entity.id
_entity.type
_entity.pdbx_description
1 polymer ?
#
loop_
_entity_poly.entity_id
_entity_poly.type
_entity_poly.pdbx_seq_one_letter_code
_entity_poly.pdbx_strand_id
1 'polypeptide(L)'
;ERLERAMAELVPGLSAHPYLSGVEKACFMSHAVLWKQALDEGVPYVAVFEDDVLFGKDAEKFLAEDTWLEERFDKDSAFIVRLETMFMHVLTSPSGVADYGGRAFPLLESEHCGTAGYIISRKAMRFFL
;
A
#
# COMPACT_ATOMS: atom_id res chain seq x y z
N GLU A 1 -1.33 -15.30 21.07
CA GLU A 1 -0.74 -16.57 20.62
C GLU A 1 -0.82 -16.77 19.09
N ARG A 2 -2.03 -16.73 18.48
CA ARG A 2 -2.17 -16.85 16.99
C ARG A 2 -1.50 -15.69 16.24
N LEU A 3 -1.73 -14.45 16.67
CA LEU A 3 -1.14 -13.26 16.06
C LEU A 3 0.37 -13.24 16.23
N GLU A 4 0.89 -13.57 17.40
CA GLU A 4 2.33 -13.63 17.67
C GLU A 4 3.05 -14.64 16.78
N ARG A 5 2.41 -15.79 16.56
CA ARG A 5 2.94 -16.83 15.67
C ARG A 5 2.96 -16.35 14.22
N ALA A 6 1.88 -15.73 13.74
CA ALA A 6 1.81 -15.17 12.40
C ALA A 6 2.85 -14.04 12.20
N MET A 7 3.06 -13.17 13.21
CA MET A 7 4.11 -12.15 13.16
C MET A 7 5.50 -12.77 13.04
N ALA A 8 5.79 -13.82 13.82
CA ALA A 8 7.09 -14.47 13.78
C ALA A 8 7.37 -15.17 12.43
N GLU A 9 6.34 -15.68 11.77
CA GLU A 9 6.45 -16.36 10.48
C GLU A 9 6.53 -15.39 9.30
N LEU A 10 5.72 -14.33 9.28
CA LEU A 10 5.60 -13.43 8.12
C LEU A 10 6.49 -12.19 8.23
N VAL A 11 6.63 -11.62 9.42
CA VAL A 11 7.39 -10.37 9.63
C VAL A 11 8.23 -10.51 10.90
N PRO A 12 9.35 -11.25 10.83
CA PRO A 12 10.24 -11.43 11.98
C PRO A 12 10.71 -10.06 12.52
N GLY A 13 10.59 -9.88 13.82
CA GLY A 13 10.95 -8.62 14.48
C GLY A 13 9.79 -7.64 14.72
N LEU A 14 8.64 -7.79 14.04
CA LEU A 14 7.48 -6.93 14.28
C LEU A 14 6.98 -7.05 15.74
N SER A 15 6.98 -8.24 16.30
CA SER A 15 6.55 -8.49 17.69
C SER A 15 7.40 -7.71 18.70
N ALA A 16 8.70 -7.59 18.45
CA ALA A 16 9.66 -6.90 19.30
C ALA A 16 9.77 -5.39 19.02
N HIS A 17 9.04 -4.86 18.03
CA HIS A 17 9.14 -3.44 17.67
C HIS A 17 8.65 -2.55 18.82
N PRO A 18 9.52 -1.68 19.39
CA PRO A 18 9.25 -1.01 20.65
C PRO A 18 8.23 0.12 20.58
N TYR A 19 8.04 0.69 19.39
CA TYR A 19 7.22 1.89 19.17
C TYR A 19 5.83 1.59 18.64
N LEU A 20 5.52 0.34 18.27
CA LEU A 20 4.21 -0.04 17.77
C LEU A 20 3.36 -0.67 18.87
N SER A 21 2.15 -0.17 19.03
CA SER A 21 1.12 -0.76 19.89
C SER A 21 0.63 -2.12 19.35
N GLY A 22 -0.05 -2.88 20.17
CA GLY A 22 -0.66 -4.14 19.74
C GLY A 22 -1.68 -3.96 18.60
N VAL A 23 -2.41 -2.85 18.60
CA VAL A 23 -3.39 -2.52 17.55
C VAL A 23 -2.69 -2.21 16.23
N GLU A 24 -1.63 -1.40 16.25
CA GLU A 24 -0.85 -1.09 15.04
C GLU A 24 -0.17 -2.33 14.47
N LYS A 25 0.36 -3.21 15.31
CA LYS A 25 0.89 -4.51 14.88
C LYS A 25 -0.19 -5.39 14.25
N ALA A 26 -1.40 -5.43 14.81
CA ALA A 26 -2.51 -6.18 14.25
C ALA A 26 -2.98 -5.62 12.90
N CYS A 27 -3.07 -4.29 12.79
CA CYS A 27 -3.37 -3.61 11.53
C CYS A 27 -2.33 -3.96 10.46
N PHE A 28 -1.04 -3.79 10.76
CA PHE A 28 0.04 -4.17 9.85
C PHE A 28 -0.05 -5.64 9.41
N MET A 29 -0.33 -6.54 10.33
CA MET A 29 -0.44 -7.97 10.03
C MET A 29 -1.62 -8.31 9.12
N SER A 30 -2.74 -7.60 9.19
CA SER A 30 -3.85 -7.79 8.25
C SER A 30 -3.43 -7.47 6.82
N HIS A 31 -2.66 -6.41 6.61
CA HIS A 31 -2.06 -6.08 5.31
C HIS A 31 -1.00 -7.10 4.88
N ALA A 32 -0.12 -7.51 5.78
CA ALA A 32 0.94 -8.49 5.51
C ALA A 32 0.39 -9.83 5.02
N VAL A 33 -0.73 -10.29 5.57
CA VAL A 33 -1.42 -11.50 5.11
C VAL A 33 -1.92 -11.36 3.68
N LEU A 34 -2.51 -10.21 3.32
CA LEU A 34 -2.95 -9.92 1.95
C LEU A 34 -1.76 -9.86 0.97
N TRP A 35 -0.65 -9.25 1.37
CA TRP A 35 0.57 -9.22 0.55
C TRP A 35 1.13 -10.63 0.33
N LYS A 36 1.16 -11.45 1.38
CA LYS A 36 1.60 -12.84 1.26
C LYS A 36 0.73 -13.63 0.30
N GLN A 37 -0.60 -13.50 0.40
CA GLN A 37 -1.53 -14.13 -0.52
C GLN A 37 -1.28 -13.68 -1.97
N ALA A 38 -1.17 -12.37 -2.21
CA ALA A 38 -0.89 -11.82 -3.53
C ALA A 38 0.44 -12.33 -4.12
N LEU A 39 1.47 -12.49 -3.27
CA LEU A 39 2.75 -13.09 -3.67
C LEU A 39 2.61 -14.56 -4.05
N ASP A 40 1.83 -15.33 -3.29
CA ASP A 40 1.58 -16.75 -3.57
C ASP A 40 0.77 -16.94 -4.85
N GLU A 41 -0.17 -16.06 -5.14
CA GLU A 41 -0.93 -16.03 -6.39
C GLU A 41 -0.12 -15.49 -7.58
N GLY A 42 1.04 -14.91 -7.34
CA GLY A 42 1.97 -14.45 -8.36
C GLY A 42 1.54 -13.18 -9.10
N VAL A 43 0.62 -12.38 -8.56
CA VAL A 43 0.17 -11.14 -9.18
C VAL A 43 1.26 -10.05 -9.15
N PRO A 44 1.34 -9.16 -10.14
CA PRO A 44 2.39 -8.14 -10.21
C PRO A 44 2.18 -7.00 -9.19
N TYR A 45 0.95 -6.71 -8.84
CA TYR A 45 0.54 -5.70 -7.85
C TYR A 45 -0.85 -6.03 -7.33
N VAL A 46 -1.24 -5.39 -6.24
CA VAL A 46 -2.57 -5.53 -5.64
C VAL A 46 -3.04 -4.17 -5.10
N ALA A 47 -4.33 -3.89 -5.27
CA ALA A 47 -5.00 -2.80 -4.58
C ALA A 47 -5.57 -3.32 -3.25
N VAL A 48 -5.22 -2.64 -2.17
CA VAL A 48 -5.66 -2.98 -0.80
C VAL A 48 -6.50 -1.85 -0.26
N PHE A 49 -7.63 -2.18 0.33
CA PHE A 49 -8.55 -1.24 0.98
C PHE A 49 -8.96 -1.76 2.35
N GLU A 50 -9.07 -0.86 3.32
CA GLU A 50 -9.71 -1.15 4.60
C GLU A 50 -11.24 -1.16 4.42
N ASP A 51 -11.97 -1.74 5.35
CA ASP A 51 -13.40 -2.00 5.22
C ASP A 51 -14.29 -0.76 5.50
N ASP A 52 -13.70 0.33 5.96
CA ASP A 52 -14.39 1.59 6.26
C ASP A 52 -14.13 2.71 5.24
N VAL A 53 -13.56 2.37 4.07
CA VAL A 53 -13.30 3.36 3.02
C VAL A 53 -14.58 3.78 2.28
N LEU A 54 -14.63 5.05 1.90
CA LEU A 54 -15.64 5.59 1.00
C LEU A 54 -15.00 5.93 -0.35
N PHE A 55 -15.49 5.30 -1.41
CA PHE A 55 -15.01 5.59 -2.75
C PHE A 55 -15.54 6.94 -3.25
N GLY A 56 -14.62 7.80 -3.67
CA GLY A 56 -14.96 9.08 -4.28
C GLY A 56 -15.55 8.92 -5.68
N LYS A 57 -16.11 10.00 -6.21
CA LYS A 57 -16.83 10.05 -7.50
C LYS A 57 -16.02 9.47 -8.68
N ASP A 58 -14.70 9.66 -8.68
CA ASP A 58 -13.84 9.24 -9.79
C ASP A 58 -13.06 7.94 -9.50
N ALA A 59 -13.39 7.22 -8.42
CA ALA A 59 -12.69 5.98 -8.04
C ALA A 59 -12.73 4.92 -9.15
N GLU A 60 -13.82 4.83 -9.90
CA GLU A 60 -13.99 3.91 -11.02
C GLU A 60 -12.87 4.06 -12.06
N LYS A 61 -12.40 5.27 -12.35
CA LYS A 61 -11.32 5.53 -13.30
C LYS A 61 -10.00 4.85 -12.92
N PHE A 62 -9.79 4.61 -11.63
CA PHE A 62 -8.58 4.01 -11.08
C PHE A 62 -8.72 2.53 -10.74
N LEU A 63 -9.94 2.01 -10.67
CA LEU A 63 -10.22 0.67 -10.16
C LEU A 63 -10.84 -0.27 -11.18
N ALA A 64 -11.47 0.25 -12.24
CA ALA A 64 -12.14 -0.58 -13.25
C ALA A 64 -11.13 -1.32 -14.17
N GLU A 65 -9.98 -0.72 -14.39
CA GLU A 65 -8.90 -1.29 -15.20
C GLU A 65 -7.53 -0.80 -14.70
N ASP A 66 -6.47 -1.47 -15.09
CA ASP A 66 -5.10 -1.23 -14.65
C ASP A 66 -4.15 -0.69 -15.74
N THR A 67 -4.64 -0.46 -16.95
CA THR A 67 -3.85 0.09 -18.06
C THR A 67 -3.12 1.39 -17.68
N TRP A 68 -3.79 2.29 -16.96
CA TRP A 68 -3.20 3.54 -16.50
C TRP A 68 -2.00 3.32 -15.58
N LEU A 69 -2.04 2.25 -14.76
CA LEU A 69 -0.96 1.89 -13.83
C LEU A 69 0.22 1.31 -14.61
N GLU A 70 -0.03 0.37 -15.52
CA GLU A 70 1.01 -0.27 -16.34
C GLU A 70 1.74 0.70 -17.27
N GLU A 71 1.06 1.73 -17.77
CA GLU A 71 1.67 2.79 -18.58
C GLU A 71 2.59 3.71 -17.78
N ARG A 72 2.46 3.79 -16.47
CA ARG A 72 3.14 4.76 -15.59
C ARG A 72 4.15 4.16 -14.65
N PHE A 73 3.96 2.91 -14.27
CA PHE A 73 4.79 2.23 -13.28
C PHE A 73 5.31 0.92 -13.84
N ASP A 74 6.61 0.74 -13.79
CA ASP A 74 7.23 -0.53 -14.13
C ASP A 74 6.83 -1.60 -13.09
N LYS A 75 6.14 -2.65 -13.54
CA LYS A 75 5.69 -3.77 -12.69
C LYS A 75 6.82 -4.50 -11.96
N ASP A 76 8.04 -4.40 -12.46
CA ASP A 76 9.23 -5.01 -11.87
C ASP A 76 9.96 -4.07 -10.91
N SER A 77 9.46 -2.84 -10.75
CA SER A 77 9.94 -1.87 -9.76
C SER A 77 9.17 -1.95 -8.45
N ALA A 78 9.79 -1.43 -7.37
CA ALA A 78 9.10 -1.27 -6.09
C ALA A 78 8.35 0.06 -6.08
N PHE A 79 7.02 0.02 -5.94
CA PHE A 79 6.21 1.21 -5.78
C PHE A 79 5.01 0.96 -4.87
N ILE A 80 4.53 2.06 -4.28
CA ILE A 80 3.23 2.16 -3.61
C ILE A 80 2.55 3.41 -4.15
N VAL A 81 1.34 3.27 -4.66
CA VAL A 81 0.47 4.38 -5.04
C VAL A 81 -0.60 4.53 -3.97
N ARG A 82 -0.56 5.63 -3.23
CA ARG A 82 -1.58 5.93 -2.22
C ARG A 82 -2.84 6.45 -2.89
N LEU A 83 -3.98 5.91 -2.51
CA LEU A 83 -5.30 6.24 -3.07
C LEU A 83 -6.17 7.03 -2.07
N GLU A 84 -5.67 7.26 -0.89
CA GLU A 84 -6.35 7.94 0.22
C GLU A 84 -5.78 9.32 0.50
N THR A 85 -6.53 10.12 1.26
CA THR A 85 -6.04 11.34 1.87
C THR A 85 -6.54 11.47 3.31
N MET A 86 -5.65 11.91 4.20
CA MET A 86 -5.95 12.20 5.61
C MET A 86 -6.05 13.71 5.87
N PHE A 87 -6.08 14.55 4.83
CA PHE A 87 -6.09 16.01 4.93
C PHE A 87 -4.99 16.59 5.82
N MET A 88 -3.83 15.93 5.85
CA MET A 88 -2.66 16.40 6.58
C MET A 88 -1.66 17.04 5.62
N HIS A 89 -0.85 17.95 6.15
CA HIS A 89 0.25 18.54 5.40
C HIS A 89 1.31 17.48 5.12
N VAL A 90 1.71 17.38 3.86
CA VAL A 90 2.78 16.48 3.42
C VAL A 90 3.78 17.24 2.56
N LEU A 91 5.03 16.81 2.58
CA LEU A 91 6.05 17.27 1.65
C LEU A 91 6.08 16.33 0.46
N THR A 92 6.12 16.90 -0.73
CA THR A 92 6.17 16.14 -1.98
C THR A 92 7.19 16.74 -2.94
N SER A 93 7.74 15.91 -3.82
CA SER A 93 8.59 16.31 -4.93
C SER A 93 8.06 15.76 -6.26
N PRO A 94 8.49 16.33 -7.41
CA PRO A 94 8.10 15.79 -8.72
C PRO A 94 8.59 14.34 -8.90
N SER A 95 7.70 13.45 -9.34
CA SER A 95 8.07 12.07 -9.64
C SER A 95 8.50 11.82 -11.09
N GLY A 96 8.13 12.73 -12.01
CA GLY A 96 8.23 12.51 -13.46
C GLY A 96 7.13 11.59 -14.03
N VAL A 97 6.25 11.06 -13.19
CA VAL A 97 5.10 10.24 -13.61
C VAL A 97 4.01 11.14 -14.18
N ALA A 98 3.50 10.78 -15.36
CA ALA A 98 2.45 11.55 -16.03
C ALA A 98 1.11 11.50 -15.26
N ASP A 99 0.39 12.60 -15.27
CA ASP A 99 -0.94 12.71 -14.67
C ASP A 99 -1.94 11.72 -15.28
N TYR A 100 -2.93 11.31 -14.49
CA TYR A 100 -4.04 10.48 -14.94
C TYR A 100 -5.33 10.85 -14.20
N GLY A 101 -6.46 10.86 -14.91
CA GLY A 101 -7.77 11.11 -14.30
C GLY A 101 -7.89 12.46 -13.56
N GLY A 102 -7.07 13.46 -13.93
CA GLY A 102 -6.97 14.76 -13.25
C GLY A 102 -6.19 14.69 -11.92
N ARG A 103 -5.38 13.66 -11.72
CA ARG A 103 -4.51 13.49 -10.54
C ARG A 103 -3.04 13.44 -10.95
N ALA A 104 -2.21 14.14 -10.20
CA ALA A 104 -0.76 14.06 -10.28
C ALA A 104 -0.25 12.93 -9.35
N PHE A 105 0.95 12.44 -9.63
CA PHE A 105 1.62 11.38 -8.86
C PHE A 105 2.95 11.90 -8.28
N PRO A 106 2.95 12.85 -7.35
CA PRO A 106 4.18 13.31 -6.72
C PRO A 106 4.78 12.22 -5.82
N LEU A 107 6.09 12.28 -5.63
CA LEU A 107 6.76 11.50 -4.60
C LEU A 107 6.43 12.06 -3.22
N LEU A 108 6.10 11.19 -2.27
CA LEU A 108 5.88 11.55 -0.88
C LEU A 108 7.23 11.58 -0.15
N GLU A 109 7.58 12.74 0.38
CA GLU A 109 8.88 12.99 1.05
C GLU A 109 8.75 13.11 2.58
N SER A 110 7.53 13.04 3.11
CA SER A 110 7.27 13.12 4.54
C SER A 110 6.46 11.93 5.02
N GLU A 111 6.36 11.78 6.32
CA GLU A 111 5.43 10.82 6.92
C GLU A 111 3.99 11.13 6.51
N HIS A 112 3.23 10.08 6.32
CA HIS A 112 1.80 10.13 6.07
C HIS A 112 1.12 8.98 6.81
N CYS A 113 0.20 9.30 7.69
CA CYS A 113 -0.60 8.31 8.41
C CYS A 113 -1.69 7.74 7.50
N GLY A 114 -2.10 6.52 7.83
CA GLY A 114 -3.20 5.83 7.16
C GLY A 114 -2.73 4.78 6.16
N THR A 115 -3.53 3.75 6.04
CA THR A 115 -3.34 2.59 5.15
C THR A 115 -4.65 2.19 4.49
N ALA A 116 -5.64 3.11 4.48
CA ALA A 116 -7.02 2.83 4.09
C ALA A 116 -7.17 2.45 2.60
N GLY A 117 -6.28 2.95 1.73
CA GLY A 117 -6.33 2.59 0.32
C GLY A 117 -5.02 2.83 -0.42
N TYR A 118 -4.46 1.79 -1.04
CA TYR A 118 -3.23 1.89 -1.83
C TYR A 118 -3.09 0.75 -2.83
N ILE A 119 -2.25 0.97 -3.85
CA ILE A 119 -1.76 -0.08 -4.74
C ILE A 119 -0.31 -0.35 -4.40
N ILE A 120 0.07 -1.62 -4.27
CA ILE A 120 1.43 -2.03 -3.94
C ILE A 120 1.96 -3.05 -4.95
N SER A 121 3.18 -2.84 -5.44
CA SER A 121 3.85 -3.76 -6.36
C SER A 121 4.39 -5.00 -5.66
N ARG A 122 4.55 -6.09 -6.42
CA ARG A 122 5.16 -7.34 -5.95
C ARG A 122 6.52 -7.12 -5.27
N LYS A 123 7.35 -6.28 -5.86
CA LYS A 123 8.68 -5.99 -5.31
C LYS A 123 8.61 -5.24 -3.99
N ALA A 124 7.66 -4.31 -3.85
CA ALA A 124 7.43 -3.62 -2.59
C ALA A 124 6.87 -4.56 -1.51
N MET A 125 5.90 -5.44 -1.85
CA MET A 125 5.41 -6.46 -0.92
C MET A 125 6.53 -7.35 -0.37
N ARG A 126 7.45 -7.80 -1.23
CA ARG A 126 8.64 -8.58 -0.81
C ARG A 126 9.61 -7.82 0.08
N PHE A 127 9.64 -6.51 -0.03
CA PHE A 127 10.49 -5.67 0.81
C PHE A 127 9.96 -5.58 2.25
N PHE A 128 8.63 -5.64 2.43
CA PHE A 128 7.99 -5.54 3.75
C PHE A 128 7.81 -6.89 4.47
N LEU A 129 7.90 -8.00 3.78
CA LEU A 129 7.82 -9.37 4.30
C LEU A 129 9.19 -10.03 4.43
#